data_403ee92828f542f0a470bff37dbaeb39
#
_entry.id   403ee92828f542f0a470bff37dbaeb39
#
_cell.length_a   1.000
_cell.length_b   1.000
_cell.length_c   1.000
_cell.angle_alpha   90.00
_cell.angle_beta   90.00
_cell.angle_gamma   90.00
#
_symmetry.space_group_name_H-M   'P 1'
#
loop_
_entity.id
_entity.type
_entity.pdbx_description
1 polymer ?
#
loop_
_entity_poly.entity_id
_entity_poly.type
_entity_poly.pdbx_seq_one_letter_code
_entity_poly.pdbx_strand_id
1 'polypeptide(L)'
;MSKLLLYSIFHGNLNYSSIPKESFHEIIDSCYWPILDAIKNFKFKTGMEFSVNTLNKIQEIDPLFIEELKKLIVQKKCEFIFSGKEQIISPLIPKEINESNLNDGFNEIKRIFPVRPRIAYVHEQIFSNGLIPIYLKSKFKNVMLIYETASQTCNLNKKQGFSPIKIKSDEGQLNVIWNSRNAYQNFQKYVSGQTKKQAYLDFILKNKKLEDSCFPFYGSDMEIFGYKNPVLGLKGNGDEVKRFYDILEEIKK
;
A
#
# COMPACT_ATOMS: atom_id res chain seq x y z
N MET A 1 -3.16 18.39 -22.74
CA MET A 1 -3.22 16.94 -22.57
C MET A 1 -3.59 16.65 -21.13
N SER A 2 -4.63 15.87 -20.89
CA SER A 2 -4.98 15.40 -19.52
C SER A 2 -3.85 14.57 -18.95
N LYS A 3 -3.46 14.85 -17.70
CA LYS A 3 -2.42 14.07 -16.99
C LYS A 3 -3.10 13.01 -16.14
N LEU A 4 -2.60 11.78 -16.18
CA LEU A 4 -2.98 10.72 -15.25
C LEU A 4 -1.91 10.64 -14.17
N LEU A 5 -2.28 10.89 -12.92
CA LEU A 5 -1.38 10.69 -11.79
C LEU A 5 -1.38 9.22 -11.38
N LEU A 6 -0.27 8.56 -11.58
CA LEU A 6 -0.07 7.19 -11.11
C LEU A 6 0.53 7.19 -9.70
N TYR A 7 0.05 6.28 -8.86
CA TYR A 7 0.61 6.03 -7.53
C TYR A 7 0.53 4.54 -7.18
N SER A 8 1.32 4.13 -6.21
CA SER A 8 1.35 2.76 -5.71
C SER A 8 1.40 2.71 -4.20
N ILE A 9 0.95 1.59 -3.65
CA ILE A 9 1.09 1.25 -2.25
C ILE A 9 1.64 -0.16 -2.15
N PHE A 10 2.72 -0.31 -1.42
CA PHE A 10 3.34 -1.60 -1.17
C PHE A 10 3.09 -1.97 0.30
N HIS A 11 2.37 -3.08 0.49
CA HIS A 11 2.05 -3.63 1.81
C HIS A 11 3.04 -4.73 2.15
N GLY A 12 3.69 -4.62 3.31
CA GLY A 12 4.59 -5.64 3.83
C GLY A 12 3.92 -6.47 4.93
N ASN A 13 3.73 -7.75 4.67
CA ASN A 13 2.94 -8.65 5.50
C ASN A 13 3.74 -9.81 6.11
N LEU A 14 4.98 -9.54 6.53
CA LEU A 14 5.92 -10.57 6.99
C LEU A 14 5.37 -11.39 8.17
N ASN A 15 4.85 -10.71 9.21
CA ASN A 15 4.43 -11.34 10.47
C ASN A 15 3.02 -11.95 10.45
N TYR A 16 2.16 -11.54 9.51
CA TYR A 16 0.72 -11.87 9.52
C TYR A 16 0.30 -12.72 8.31
N SER A 17 1.28 -13.16 7.53
CA SER A 17 1.08 -14.07 6.42
C SER A 17 1.41 -15.51 6.81
N SER A 18 1.11 -16.44 5.92
CA SER A 18 1.52 -17.85 6.07
C SER A 18 3.00 -18.11 5.76
N ILE A 19 3.83 -17.07 5.79
CA ILE A 19 5.26 -17.17 5.51
C ILE A 19 5.97 -17.83 6.69
N PRO A 20 6.77 -18.88 6.47
CA PRO A 20 7.59 -19.46 7.52
C PRO A 20 8.66 -18.47 8.01
N LYS A 21 8.92 -18.45 9.31
CA LYS A 21 9.88 -17.50 9.91
C LYS A 21 11.29 -17.63 9.34
N GLU A 22 11.70 -18.82 8.97
CA GLU A 22 12.98 -19.12 8.32
C GLU A 22 13.13 -18.46 6.94
N SER A 23 12.03 -18.10 6.28
CA SER A 23 12.04 -17.39 5.00
C SER A 23 12.06 -15.86 5.13
N PHE A 24 11.99 -15.30 6.33
CA PHE A 24 11.86 -13.85 6.51
C PHE A 24 13.04 -13.08 5.92
N HIS A 25 14.27 -13.58 6.09
CA HIS A 25 15.47 -12.96 5.51
C HIS A 25 15.39 -12.96 3.98
N GLU A 26 15.08 -14.12 3.38
CA GLU A 26 14.91 -14.26 1.93
C GLU A 26 13.88 -13.26 1.37
N ILE A 27 12.75 -13.06 2.09
CA ILE A 27 11.70 -12.14 1.66
C ILE A 27 12.15 -10.68 1.72
N ILE A 28 12.86 -10.28 2.78
CA ILE A 28 13.40 -8.93 2.89
C ILE A 28 14.34 -8.68 1.70
N ASP A 29 15.23 -9.62 1.39
CA ASP A 29 16.21 -9.49 0.31
C ASP A 29 15.56 -9.53 -1.08
N SER A 30 14.67 -10.50 -1.32
CA SER A 30 14.16 -10.76 -2.67
C SER A 30 12.92 -9.94 -3.03
N CYS A 31 12.15 -9.45 -2.03
CA CYS A 31 10.91 -8.73 -2.24
C CYS A 31 11.00 -7.26 -1.80
N TYR A 32 11.49 -6.98 -0.59
CA TYR A 32 11.42 -5.64 -0.02
C TYR A 32 12.53 -4.72 -0.53
N TRP A 33 13.77 -5.18 -0.56
CA TRP A 33 14.89 -4.41 -1.10
C TRP A 33 14.69 -3.99 -2.55
N PRO A 34 14.26 -4.85 -3.47
CA PRO A 34 13.99 -4.41 -4.84
C PRO A 34 12.96 -3.29 -4.97
N ILE A 35 11.95 -3.25 -4.08
CA ILE A 35 10.98 -2.15 -4.05
C ILE A 35 11.63 -0.86 -3.55
N LEU A 36 12.45 -0.91 -2.50
CA LEU A 36 13.22 0.25 -2.04
C LEU A 36 14.14 0.79 -3.14
N ASP A 37 14.84 -0.08 -3.85
CA ASP A 37 15.70 0.30 -4.97
C ASP A 37 14.90 0.93 -6.12
N ALA A 38 13.71 0.42 -6.41
CA ALA A 38 12.81 1.05 -7.37
C ALA A 38 12.43 2.47 -6.94
N ILE A 39 12.06 2.67 -5.67
CA ILE A 39 11.71 3.99 -5.13
C ILE A 39 12.90 4.95 -5.19
N LYS A 40 14.11 4.46 -4.94
CA LYS A 40 15.34 5.23 -5.01
C LYS A 40 15.67 5.70 -6.42
N ASN A 41 15.52 4.82 -7.40
CA ASN A 41 15.98 5.01 -8.78
C ASN A 41 14.92 5.62 -9.70
N PHE A 42 13.64 5.44 -9.40
CA PHE A 42 12.55 5.95 -10.22
C PHE A 42 11.76 7.03 -9.48
N LYS A 43 11.32 8.05 -10.24
CA LYS A 43 10.49 9.14 -9.70
C LYS A 43 9.01 8.81 -9.86
N PHE A 44 8.44 8.02 -8.96
CA PHE A 44 7.00 7.74 -8.96
C PHE A 44 6.40 7.94 -7.55
N LYS A 45 5.11 8.25 -7.50
CA LYS A 45 4.41 8.45 -6.24
C LYS A 45 4.13 7.10 -5.61
N THR A 46 4.68 6.87 -4.43
CA THR A 46 4.54 5.59 -3.74
C THR A 46 4.39 5.76 -2.24
N GLY A 47 3.68 4.82 -1.65
CA GLY A 47 3.63 4.59 -0.22
C GLY A 47 4.10 3.19 0.12
N MET A 48 4.68 3.06 1.31
CA MET A 48 4.97 1.75 1.92
C MET A 48 4.21 1.66 3.23
N GLU A 49 3.58 0.52 3.44
CA GLU A 49 2.82 0.23 4.64
C GLU A 49 3.39 -1.03 5.31
N PHE A 50 3.60 -0.90 6.59
CA PHE A 50 3.95 -1.99 7.51
C PHE A 50 3.28 -1.72 8.85
N SER A 51 2.80 -2.77 9.52
CA SER A 51 2.53 -2.68 10.95
C SER A 51 3.83 -2.44 11.72
N VAL A 52 3.73 -1.84 12.90
CA VAL A 52 4.95 -1.57 13.70
C VAL A 52 5.65 -2.86 14.10
N ASN A 53 4.89 -3.91 14.40
CA ASN A 53 5.47 -5.23 14.72
C ASN A 53 6.23 -5.83 13.53
N THR A 54 5.75 -5.63 12.29
CA THR A 54 6.49 -6.04 11.09
C THR A 54 7.80 -5.24 10.95
N LEU A 55 7.75 -3.90 11.17
CA LEU A 55 8.97 -3.08 11.13
C LEU A 55 9.99 -3.49 12.20
N ASN A 56 9.54 -3.77 13.43
CA ASN A 56 10.41 -4.25 14.49
C ASN A 56 11.07 -5.58 14.09
N LYS A 57 10.32 -6.49 13.48
CA LYS A 57 10.86 -7.77 13.00
C LYS A 57 11.86 -7.56 11.87
N ILE A 58 11.59 -6.68 10.92
CA ILE A 58 12.55 -6.32 9.86
C ILE A 58 13.81 -5.70 10.48
N GLN A 59 13.68 -4.82 11.45
CA GLN A 59 14.82 -4.19 12.13
C GLN A 59 15.70 -5.20 12.88
N GLU A 60 15.12 -6.27 13.44
CA GLU A 60 15.89 -7.36 14.07
C GLU A 60 16.70 -8.16 13.04
N ILE A 61 16.17 -8.36 11.83
CA ILE A 61 16.77 -9.19 10.79
C ILE A 61 17.72 -8.39 9.91
N ASP A 62 17.28 -7.23 9.45
CA ASP A 62 18.01 -6.34 8.55
C ASP A 62 17.76 -4.86 8.93
N PRO A 63 18.57 -4.32 9.87
CA PRO A 63 18.47 -2.93 10.26
C PRO A 63 18.80 -1.94 9.14
N LEU A 64 19.56 -2.35 8.11
CA LEU A 64 19.92 -1.48 7.00
C LEU A 64 18.71 -1.17 6.13
N PHE A 65 17.77 -2.10 5.99
CA PHE A 65 16.50 -1.86 5.30
C PHE A 65 15.73 -0.70 5.96
N ILE A 66 15.62 -0.72 7.29
CA ILE A 66 14.92 0.33 8.05
C ILE A 66 15.61 1.69 7.89
N GLU A 67 16.94 1.72 7.91
CA GLU A 67 17.71 2.97 7.70
C GLU A 67 17.51 3.54 6.29
N GLU A 68 17.49 2.69 5.26
CA GLU A 68 17.25 3.15 3.88
C GLU A 68 15.80 3.61 3.69
N LEU A 69 14.80 2.87 4.21
CA LEU A 69 13.41 3.28 4.21
C LEU A 69 13.22 4.64 4.89
N LYS A 70 13.84 4.84 6.05
CA LYS A 70 13.82 6.11 6.78
C LYS A 70 14.38 7.27 5.94
N LYS A 71 15.52 7.07 5.24
CA LYS A 71 16.09 8.06 4.33
C LYS A 71 15.11 8.45 3.22
N LEU A 72 14.47 7.47 2.58
CA LEU A 72 13.51 7.72 1.50
C LEU A 72 12.28 8.49 1.99
N ILE A 73 11.79 8.19 3.20
CA ILE A 73 10.67 8.91 3.83
C ILE A 73 11.06 10.37 4.12
N VAL A 74 12.23 10.60 4.74
CA VAL A 74 12.73 11.95 5.04
C VAL A 74 12.96 12.77 3.77
N GLN A 75 13.46 12.15 2.71
CA GLN A 75 13.63 12.75 1.39
C GLN A 75 12.31 12.95 0.62
N LYS A 76 11.17 12.55 1.18
CA LYS A 76 9.84 12.60 0.54
C LYS A 76 9.75 11.83 -0.78
N LYS A 77 10.59 10.81 -0.95
CA LYS A 77 10.53 9.88 -2.07
C LYS A 77 9.49 8.79 -1.86
N CYS A 78 9.21 8.47 -0.58
CA CYS A 78 8.21 7.51 -0.15
C CYS A 78 7.33 8.12 0.94
N GLU A 79 6.03 7.87 0.91
CA GLU A 79 5.11 8.15 2.02
C GLU A 79 4.99 6.91 2.90
N PHE A 80 5.19 7.05 4.20
CA PHE A 80 4.89 5.97 5.14
C PHE A 80 3.39 5.98 5.45
N ILE A 81 2.72 4.87 5.16
CA ILE A 81 1.30 4.65 5.41
C ILE A 81 1.18 3.82 6.67
N PHE A 82 0.33 4.23 7.59
CA PHE A 82 0.28 3.69 8.94
C PHE A 82 -0.99 2.88 9.19
N SER A 83 -0.84 1.69 9.72
CA SER A 83 -1.94 0.78 10.02
C SER A 83 -2.14 0.48 11.51
N GLY A 84 -1.18 0.86 12.36
CA GLY A 84 -1.18 0.57 13.79
C GLY A 84 0.00 -0.30 14.21
N LYS A 85 -0.03 -0.73 15.47
CA LYS A 85 0.98 -1.65 16.01
C LYS A 85 0.81 -3.05 15.43
N GLU A 86 -0.41 -3.55 15.47
CA GLU A 86 -0.81 -4.87 14.98
C GLU A 86 -1.70 -4.75 13.74
N GLN A 87 -1.74 -5.79 12.92
CA GLN A 87 -2.74 -5.93 11.86
C GLN A 87 -4.06 -6.45 12.45
N ILE A 88 -5.00 -5.55 12.65
CA ILE A 88 -6.32 -5.86 13.20
C ILE A 88 -7.42 -5.53 12.21
N ILE A 89 -8.50 -6.32 12.22
CA ILE A 89 -9.70 -6.03 11.44
C ILE A 89 -10.58 -5.08 12.25
N SER A 90 -10.31 -3.80 12.12
CA SER A 90 -10.82 -2.73 12.98
C SER A 90 -12.34 -2.74 13.26
N PRO A 91 -13.24 -3.03 12.28
CA PRO A 91 -14.68 -3.07 12.57
C PRO A 91 -15.14 -4.22 13.46
N LEU A 92 -14.29 -5.26 13.63
CA LEU A 92 -14.64 -6.49 14.38
C LEU A 92 -14.19 -6.45 15.84
N ILE A 93 -13.51 -5.39 16.26
CA ILE A 93 -12.94 -5.28 17.61
C ILE A 93 -13.44 -4.04 18.33
N PRO A 94 -13.40 -4.02 19.68
CA PRO A 94 -13.82 -2.88 20.47
C PRO A 94 -13.08 -1.58 20.11
N LYS A 95 -13.74 -0.45 20.29
CA LYS A 95 -13.19 0.89 20.03
C LYS A 95 -11.88 1.13 20.80
N GLU A 96 -11.85 0.74 22.05
CA GLU A 96 -10.71 0.93 22.96
C GLU A 96 -9.46 0.19 22.46
N ILE A 97 -9.65 -1.00 21.90
CA ILE A 97 -8.55 -1.79 21.31
C ILE A 97 -8.04 -1.13 20.03
N ASN A 98 -8.95 -0.61 19.18
CA ASN A 98 -8.55 0.16 17.99
C ASN A 98 -7.73 1.39 18.38
N GLU A 99 -8.21 2.18 19.38
CA GLU A 99 -7.51 3.37 19.86
C GLU A 99 -6.13 3.02 20.45
N SER A 100 -6.04 1.95 21.27
CA SER A 100 -4.78 1.48 21.83
C SER A 100 -3.80 1.06 20.72
N ASN A 101 -4.25 0.26 19.76
CA ASN A 101 -3.42 -0.18 18.63
C ASN A 101 -2.80 0.98 17.86
N LEU A 102 -3.57 2.03 17.59
CA LEU A 102 -3.06 3.22 16.91
C LEU A 102 -2.11 4.03 17.82
N ASN A 103 -2.46 4.23 19.11
CA ASN A 103 -1.65 5.02 20.02
C ASN A 103 -0.30 4.36 20.34
N ASP A 104 -0.30 3.06 20.61
CA ASP A 104 0.90 2.28 20.90
C ASP A 104 1.80 2.24 19.65
N GLY A 105 1.20 2.00 18.49
CA GLY A 105 1.93 2.08 17.23
C GLY A 105 2.55 3.45 16.98
N PHE A 106 1.84 4.56 17.26
CA PHE A 106 2.43 5.90 17.14
C PHE A 106 3.57 6.15 18.12
N ASN A 107 3.51 5.62 19.31
CA ASN A 107 4.58 5.79 20.29
C ASN A 107 5.84 5.05 19.87
N GLU A 108 5.71 3.89 19.24
CA GLU A 108 6.83 3.12 18.74
C GLU A 108 7.37 3.70 17.42
N ILE A 109 6.49 4.04 16.44
CA ILE A 109 6.94 4.52 15.13
C ILE A 109 7.74 5.81 15.19
N LYS A 110 7.49 6.68 16.17
CA LYS A 110 8.27 7.91 16.41
C LYS A 110 9.76 7.64 16.68
N ARG A 111 10.09 6.45 17.18
CA ARG A 111 11.48 6.04 17.44
C ARG A 111 12.18 5.60 16.15
N ILE A 112 11.40 5.06 15.20
CA ILE A 112 11.89 4.55 13.92
C ILE A 112 11.96 5.69 12.89
N PHE A 113 10.85 6.43 12.71
CA PHE A 113 10.74 7.49 11.71
C PHE A 113 10.50 8.87 12.35
N PRO A 114 11.27 9.92 11.96
CA PRO A 114 11.11 11.28 12.48
C PRO A 114 9.91 12.02 11.86
N VAL A 115 9.13 11.35 11.02
CA VAL A 115 7.99 11.93 10.29
C VAL A 115 6.70 11.27 10.76
N ARG A 116 5.68 12.10 11.06
CA ARG A 116 4.36 11.59 11.40
C ARG A 116 3.63 11.08 10.15
N PRO A 117 3.14 9.83 10.13
CA PRO A 117 2.28 9.33 9.07
C PRO A 117 1.00 10.16 8.91
N ARG A 118 0.56 10.40 7.67
CA ARG A 118 -0.61 11.23 7.36
C ARG A 118 -1.76 10.45 6.75
N ILE A 119 -1.50 9.21 6.36
CA ILE A 119 -2.46 8.32 5.71
C ILE A 119 -2.60 7.07 6.58
N ALA A 120 -3.84 6.73 6.93
CA ALA A 120 -4.15 5.49 7.60
C ALA A 120 -4.47 4.39 6.57
N TYR A 121 -3.93 3.21 6.78
CA TYR A 121 -4.30 2.00 6.06
C TYR A 121 -5.30 1.20 6.90
N VAL A 122 -6.33 0.69 6.27
CA VAL A 122 -7.32 -0.17 6.93
C VAL A 122 -7.05 -1.60 6.49
N HIS A 123 -6.64 -2.45 7.44
CA HIS A 123 -6.37 -3.85 7.15
C HIS A 123 -7.61 -4.55 6.57
N GLU A 124 -7.39 -5.51 5.67
CA GLU A 124 -8.42 -6.20 4.89
C GLU A 124 -9.34 -5.26 4.10
N GLN A 125 -9.06 -3.93 4.13
CA GLN A 125 -9.85 -2.89 3.46
C GLN A 125 -11.32 -2.89 3.89
N ILE A 126 -11.61 -3.40 5.11
CA ILE A 126 -12.95 -3.44 5.71
C ILE A 126 -13.14 -2.19 6.57
N PHE A 127 -14.11 -1.37 6.20
CA PHE A 127 -14.36 -0.07 6.85
C PHE A 127 -15.81 0.05 7.31
N SER A 128 -16.00 0.73 8.44
CA SER A 128 -17.32 1.17 8.92
C SER A 128 -17.24 2.64 9.35
N ASN A 129 -18.38 3.33 9.34
CA ASN A 129 -18.45 4.74 9.74
C ASN A 129 -18.03 4.97 11.19
N GLY A 130 -18.20 3.96 12.06
CA GLY A 130 -17.73 4.02 13.45
C GLY A 130 -16.22 4.15 13.63
N LEU A 131 -15.43 3.92 12.56
CA LEU A 131 -13.98 4.13 12.58
C LEU A 131 -13.58 5.59 12.32
N ILE A 132 -14.46 6.41 11.76
CA ILE A 132 -14.14 7.82 11.44
C ILE A 132 -13.66 8.57 12.68
N PRO A 133 -14.39 8.58 13.82
CA PRO A 133 -13.95 9.29 15.03
C PRO A 133 -12.63 8.76 15.58
N ILE A 134 -12.35 7.46 15.46
CA ILE A 134 -11.09 6.84 15.92
C ILE A 134 -9.91 7.39 15.13
N TYR A 135 -10.01 7.44 13.79
CA TYR A 135 -8.96 8.00 12.94
C TYR A 135 -8.80 9.50 13.12
N LEU A 136 -9.90 10.26 13.28
CA LEU A 136 -9.85 11.70 13.54
C LEU A 136 -9.20 12.02 14.89
N LYS A 137 -9.53 11.28 15.96
CA LYS A 137 -8.89 11.39 17.28
C LYS A 137 -7.39 11.13 17.18
N SER A 138 -6.99 10.17 16.36
CA SER A 138 -5.59 9.87 16.04
C SER A 138 -4.98 10.86 15.02
N LYS A 139 -5.68 11.98 14.72
CA LYS A 139 -5.22 13.08 13.84
C LYS A 139 -4.95 12.69 12.40
N PHE A 140 -5.52 11.59 11.92
CA PHE A 140 -5.54 11.29 10.49
C PHE A 140 -6.56 12.17 9.77
N LYS A 141 -6.23 12.54 8.53
CA LYS A 141 -7.13 13.23 7.60
C LYS A 141 -7.42 12.39 6.36
N ASN A 142 -6.63 11.37 6.14
CA ASN A 142 -6.70 10.52 4.96
C ASN A 142 -6.75 9.05 5.38
N VAL A 143 -7.60 8.29 4.72
CA VAL A 143 -7.73 6.83 4.88
C VAL A 143 -7.68 6.16 3.53
N MET A 144 -7.07 4.99 3.46
CA MET A 144 -6.97 4.21 2.23
C MET A 144 -7.97 3.07 2.25
N LEU A 145 -8.78 2.98 1.19
CA LEU A 145 -9.83 1.99 1.01
C LEU A 145 -9.85 1.45 -0.41
N ILE A 146 -10.37 0.22 -0.61
CA ILE A 146 -10.60 -0.37 -1.93
C ILE A 146 -11.89 0.19 -2.55
N TYR A 147 -11.74 0.77 -3.75
CA TYR A 147 -12.88 1.34 -4.49
C TYR A 147 -13.95 0.29 -4.81
N GLU A 148 -13.57 -0.89 -5.26
CA GLU A 148 -14.53 -1.93 -5.68
C GLU A 148 -15.42 -2.40 -4.52
N THR A 149 -14.86 -2.49 -3.30
CA THR A 149 -15.65 -2.83 -2.10
C THR A 149 -16.60 -1.69 -1.73
N ALA A 150 -16.10 -0.45 -1.70
CA ALA A 150 -16.91 0.72 -1.38
C ALA A 150 -17.99 0.99 -2.43
N SER A 151 -17.73 0.77 -3.71
CA SER A 151 -18.70 1.01 -4.79
C SER A 151 -19.90 0.08 -4.74
N GLN A 152 -19.75 -1.13 -4.21
CA GLN A 152 -20.84 -2.08 -4.04
C GLN A 152 -21.81 -1.67 -2.92
N THR A 153 -21.33 -0.98 -1.89
CA THR A 153 -22.11 -0.61 -0.72
C THR A 153 -22.58 0.84 -0.73
N CYS A 154 -21.83 1.74 -1.37
CA CYS A 154 -22.05 3.19 -1.34
C CYS A 154 -22.54 3.77 -2.67
N ASN A 155 -22.87 2.95 -3.65
CA ASN A 155 -23.38 3.36 -4.96
C ASN A 155 -22.48 4.40 -5.68
N LEU A 156 -21.17 4.23 -5.58
CA LEU A 156 -20.18 5.11 -6.19
C LEU A 156 -20.11 4.88 -7.70
N ASN A 157 -20.05 5.97 -8.46
CA ASN A 157 -19.81 5.87 -9.90
C ASN A 157 -18.31 5.72 -10.23
N LYS A 158 -18.03 5.30 -11.47
CA LYS A 158 -16.67 5.03 -11.93
C LYS A 158 -15.72 6.22 -11.82
N LYS A 159 -16.20 7.46 -12.03
CA LYS A 159 -15.41 8.68 -11.94
C LYS A 159 -14.90 8.92 -10.51
N GLN A 160 -15.72 8.59 -9.50
CA GLN A 160 -15.37 8.73 -8.10
C GLN A 160 -14.23 7.79 -7.66
N GLY A 161 -14.02 6.67 -8.36
CA GLY A 161 -12.89 5.77 -8.12
C GLY A 161 -11.53 6.30 -8.59
N PHE A 162 -11.52 7.40 -9.36
CA PHE A 162 -10.29 8.03 -9.86
C PHE A 162 -10.00 9.40 -9.21
N SER A 163 -10.71 9.74 -8.16
CA SER A 163 -10.53 10.99 -7.43
C SER A 163 -10.66 10.74 -5.93
N PRO A 164 -9.90 11.42 -5.09
CA PRO A 164 -10.15 11.39 -3.64
C PRO A 164 -11.57 11.88 -3.35
N ILE A 165 -12.27 11.17 -2.48
CA ILE A 165 -13.59 11.58 -1.99
C ILE A 165 -13.53 11.87 -0.50
N LYS A 166 -14.61 12.43 0.05
CA LYS A 166 -14.76 12.67 1.49
C LYS A 166 -15.87 11.79 2.04
N ILE A 167 -15.57 11.09 3.11
CA ILE A 167 -16.56 10.42 3.95
C ILE A 167 -16.78 11.24 5.22
N LYS A 168 -18.03 11.27 5.70
CA LYS A 168 -18.45 12.14 6.80
C LYS A 168 -19.12 11.32 7.89
N SER A 169 -18.96 11.79 9.12
CA SER A 169 -19.75 11.44 10.31
C SER A 169 -20.11 12.71 11.07
N ASP A 170 -20.85 12.59 12.16
CA ASP A 170 -21.19 13.71 13.05
C ASP A 170 -19.93 14.32 13.67
N GLU A 171 -18.85 13.52 13.87
CA GLU A 171 -17.60 13.96 14.47
C GLU A 171 -16.62 14.59 13.47
N GLY A 172 -16.91 14.52 12.17
CA GLY A 172 -16.05 15.13 11.16
C GLY A 172 -15.94 14.36 9.85
N GLN A 173 -14.84 14.59 9.12
CA GLN A 173 -14.65 14.00 7.80
C GLN A 173 -13.23 13.48 7.57
N LEU A 174 -13.12 12.42 6.78
CA LEU A 174 -11.86 11.87 6.27
C LEU A 174 -11.85 11.92 4.74
N ASN A 175 -10.68 12.18 4.17
CA ASN A 175 -10.48 11.97 2.73
C ASN A 175 -10.18 10.50 2.49
N VAL A 176 -10.74 9.94 1.44
CA VAL A 176 -10.45 8.58 0.98
C VAL A 176 -9.48 8.64 -0.19
N ILE A 177 -8.38 7.92 -0.07
CA ILE A 177 -7.45 7.63 -1.16
C ILE A 177 -7.77 6.21 -1.61
N TRP A 178 -8.04 6.04 -2.89
CA TRP A 178 -8.46 4.74 -3.39
C TRP A 178 -7.30 3.80 -3.62
N ASN A 179 -7.50 2.54 -3.25
CA ASN A 179 -6.84 1.38 -3.81
C ASN A 179 -7.80 0.71 -4.81
N SER A 180 -7.33 -0.08 -5.74
CA SER A 180 -8.17 -0.78 -6.71
C SER A 180 -7.73 -2.23 -6.86
N ARG A 181 -8.66 -3.14 -6.54
CA ARG A 181 -8.45 -4.58 -6.72
C ARG A 181 -8.19 -4.92 -8.18
N ASN A 182 -8.95 -4.32 -9.08
CA ASN A 182 -8.76 -4.53 -10.50
C ASN A 182 -7.38 -4.06 -10.99
N ALA A 183 -6.90 -2.91 -10.47
CA ALA A 183 -5.60 -2.39 -10.84
C ALA A 183 -4.46 -3.30 -10.38
N TYR A 184 -4.41 -3.64 -9.09
CA TYR A 184 -3.30 -4.45 -8.59
C TYR A 184 -3.34 -5.89 -9.14
N GLN A 185 -4.50 -6.49 -9.40
CA GLN A 185 -4.59 -7.81 -10.01
C GLN A 185 -4.07 -7.80 -11.46
N ASN A 186 -4.38 -6.76 -12.25
CA ASN A 186 -3.82 -6.63 -13.60
C ASN A 186 -2.31 -6.42 -13.57
N PHE A 187 -1.81 -5.66 -12.60
CA PHE A 187 -0.37 -5.50 -12.40
C PHE A 187 0.29 -6.84 -12.02
N GLN A 188 -0.29 -7.60 -11.08
CA GLN A 188 0.20 -8.93 -10.69
C GLN A 188 0.25 -9.89 -11.88
N LYS A 189 -0.77 -9.92 -12.74
CA LYS A 189 -0.78 -10.70 -13.97
C LYS A 189 0.34 -10.29 -14.93
N TYR A 190 0.64 -9.00 -15.00
CA TYR A 190 1.74 -8.51 -15.83
C TYR A 190 3.10 -8.94 -15.26
N VAL A 191 3.38 -8.66 -14.00
CA VAL A 191 4.69 -8.98 -13.41
C VAL A 191 4.95 -10.48 -13.33
N SER A 192 3.91 -11.30 -13.16
CA SER A 192 4.01 -12.77 -13.23
C SER A 192 4.14 -13.33 -14.66
N GLY A 193 4.07 -12.47 -15.68
CA GLY A 193 4.19 -12.88 -17.08
C GLY A 193 2.92 -13.45 -17.73
N GLN A 194 1.78 -13.42 -17.03
CA GLN A 194 0.48 -13.86 -17.57
C GLN A 194 -0.10 -12.86 -18.57
N THR A 195 0.34 -11.61 -18.53
CA THR A 195 -0.11 -10.53 -19.42
C THR A 195 1.09 -9.86 -20.06
N LYS A 196 1.01 -9.58 -21.39
CA LYS A 196 2.05 -8.86 -22.12
C LYS A 196 2.09 -7.38 -21.69
N LYS A 197 3.30 -6.77 -21.75
CA LYS A 197 3.51 -5.35 -21.40
C LYS A 197 2.54 -4.41 -22.11
N GLN A 198 2.37 -4.56 -23.43
CA GLN A 198 1.47 -3.69 -24.19
C GLN A 198 0.01 -3.78 -23.71
N ALA A 199 -0.49 -4.97 -23.41
CA ALA A 199 -1.86 -5.13 -22.92
C ALA A 199 -2.05 -4.49 -21.53
N TYR A 200 -1.00 -4.51 -20.68
CA TYR A 200 -1.04 -3.82 -19.40
C TYR A 200 -0.98 -2.28 -19.56
N LEU A 201 -0.15 -1.78 -20.48
CA LEU A 201 -0.12 -0.34 -20.82
C LEU A 201 -1.48 0.14 -21.35
N ASP A 202 -2.09 -0.61 -22.24
CA ASP A 202 -3.43 -0.31 -22.77
C ASP A 202 -4.48 -0.28 -21.65
N PHE A 203 -4.37 -1.18 -20.67
CA PHE A 203 -5.23 -1.17 -19.47
C PHE A 203 -5.06 0.13 -18.68
N ILE A 204 -3.83 0.59 -18.41
CA ILE A 204 -3.58 1.86 -17.73
C ILE A 204 -4.14 3.03 -18.55
N LEU A 205 -3.85 3.07 -19.86
CA LEU A 205 -4.24 4.17 -20.75
C LEU A 205 -5.76 4.30 -20.93
N LYS A 206 -6.51 3.21 -20.83
CA LYS A 206 -7.99 3.25 -20.82
C LYS A 206 -8.54 4.14 -19.70
N ASN A 207 -7.79 4.26 -18.60
CA ASN A 207 -8.17 5.07 -17.44
C ASN A 207 -7.74 6.54 -17.58
N LYS A 208 -6.89 6.88 -18.58
CA LYS A 208 -6.46 8.28 -18.88
C LYS A 208 -7.58 9.17 -19.46
N LYS A 209 -8.70 8.58 -19.89
CA LYS A 209 -9.81 9.33 -20.50
C LYS A 209 -10.59 10.20 -19.51
N LEU A 210 -10.32 10.10 -18.22
CA LEU A 210 -10.93 10.93 -17.18
C LEU A 210 -9.93 12.04 -16.84
N GLU A 211 -10.32 13.30 -17.06
CA GLU A 211 -9.48 14.47 -16.74
C GLU A 211 -9.12 14.51 -15.26
N ASP A 212 -7.85 14.90 -14.96
CA ASP A 212 -7.29 15.04 -13.62
C ASP A 212 -7.47 13.82 -12.71
N SER A 213 -7.39 12.63 -13.29
CA SER A 213 -7.58 11.40 -12.55
C SER A 213 -6.31 10.89 -11.89
N CYS A 214 -6.50 10.25 -10.72
CA CYS A 214 -5.47 9.51 -10.00
C CYS A 214 -5.73 8.01 -10.15
N PHE A 215 -4.71 7.23 -10.47
CA PHE A 215 -4.85 5.80 -10.69
C PHE A 215 -3.87 5.02 -9.82
N PRO A 216 -4.36 4.15 -8.90
CA PRO A 216 -3.52 3.26 -8.13
C PRO A 216 -3.09 2.09 -9.03
N PHE A 217 -1.90 2.10 -9.58
CA PHE A 217 -1.47 1.00 -10.43
C PHE A 217 -1.10 -0.25 -9.63
N TYR A 218 -0.73 -0.09 -8.35
CA TYR A 218 -0.50 -1.18 -7.41
C TYR A 218 -0.96 -0.83 -5.99
N GLY A 219 -1.48 -1.82 -5.26
CA GLY A 219 -1.91 -1.65 -3.87
C GLY A 219 -2.15 -2.99 -3.19
N SER A 220 -1.08 -3.79 -3.02
CA SER A 220 -1.13 -5.13 -2.41
C SER A 220 0.24 -5.53 -1.86
N ASP A 221 0.40 -6.80 -1.50
CA ASP A 221 1.56 -7.38 -0.83
C ASP A 221 2.83 -7.31 -1.68
N MET A 222 3.94 -6.93 -1.04
CA MET A 222 5.26 -6.91 -1.67
C MET A 222 5.82 -8.29 -1.93
N GLU A 223 5.39 -9.28 -1.19
CA GLU A 223 5.89 -10.65 -1.23
C GLU A 223 5.68 -11.34 -2.59
N ILE A 224 4.82 -10.78 -3.44
CA ILE A 224 4.65 -11.26 -4.83
C ILE A 224 5.87 -11.00 -5.72
N PHE A 225 6.78 -10.09 -5.32
CA PHE A 225 7.95 -9.71 -6.09
C PHE A 225 9.16 -10.59 -5.72
N GLY A 226 9.16 -11.85 -6.12
CA GLY A 226 10.29 -12.75 -5.94
C GLY A 226 10.07 -13.90 -4.97
N TYR A 227 9.02 -13.86 -4.13
CA TYR A 227 8.65 -14.96 -3.26
C TYR A 227 7.45 -15.73 -3.84
N LYS A 228 7.38 -17.01 -3.49
CA LYS A 228 6.23 -17.86 -3.86
C LYS A 228 4.95 -17.30 -3.25
N ASN A 229 3.95 -17.04 -4.07
CA ASN A 229 2.59 -16.92 -3.57
C ASN A 229 1.98 -18.33 -3.51
N PRO A 230 1.93 -18.98 -2.35
CA PRO A 230 1.40 -20.34 -2.24
C PRO A 230 -0.09 -20.42 -2.58
N VAL A 231 -0.83 -19.31 -2.45
CA VAL A 231 -2.26 -19.22 -2.76
C VAL A 231 -2.51 -19.25 -4.28
N LEU A 232 -1.61 -18.67 -5.07
CA LEU A 232 -1.72 -18.63 -6.54
C LEU A 232 -0.91 -19.73 -7.24
N GLY A 233 -0.19 -20.59 -6.49
CA GLY A 233 0.67 -21.63 -7.05
C GLY A 233 1.86 -21.10 -7.86
N LEU A 234 2.12 -19.81 -7.82
CA LEU A 234 3.19 -19.16 -8.55
C LEU A 234 4.46 -19.17 -7.71
N LYS A 235 5.53 -19.75 -8.23
CA LYS A 235 6.88 -19.57 -7.68
C LYS A 235 7.42 -18.26 -8.25
N GLY A 236 7.78 -17.32 -7.37
CA GLY A 236 8.59 -16.19 -7.76
C GLY A 236 9.91 -16.68 -8.40
N ASN A 237 10.31 -16.10 -9.49
CA ASN A 237 11.54 -16.46 -10.20
C ASN A 237 12.48 -15.24 -10.38
N GLY A 238 12.17 -14.12 -9.70
CA GLY A 238 12.89 -12.86 -9.84
C GLY A 238 12.53 -12.04 -11.08
N ASP A 239 11.79 -12.60 -12.04
CA ASP A 239 11.35 -11.86 -13.22
C ASP A 239 10.27 -10.82 -12.89
N GLU A 240 9.57 -10.98 -11.77
CA GLU A 240 8.56 -10.03 -11.30
C GLU A 240 9.18 -8.65 -11.04
N VAL A 241 10.32 -8.61 -10.38
CA VAL A 241 11.09 -7.37 -10.12
C VAL A 241 11.57 -6.76 -11.43
N LYS A 242 12.11 -7.58 -12.33
CA LYS A 242 12.59 -7.12 -13.64
C LYS A 242 11.46 -6.49 -14.48
N ARG A 243 10.28 -7.14 -14.52
CA ARG A 243 9.11 -6.59 -15.22
C ARG A 243 8.57 -5.33 -14.53
N PHE A 244 8.65 -5.26 -13.20
CA PHE A 244 8.30 -4.04 -12.49
C PHE A 244 9.21 -2.88 -12.89
N TYR A 245 10.53 -3.07 -12.95
CA TYR A 245 11.45 -2.03 -13.41
C TYR A 245 11.20 -1.65 -14.88
N ASP A 246 10.96 -2.62 -15.75
CA ASP A 246 10.65 -2.40 -17.15
C ASP A 246 9.41 -1.50 -17.36
N ILE A 247 8.34 -1.70 -16.55
CA ILE A 247 7.15 -0.84 -16.65
C ILE A 247 7.38 0.55 -16.06
N LEU A 248 8.20 0.68 -15.01
CA LEU A 248 8.54 1.99 -14.45
C LEU A 248 9.34 2.84 -15.44
N GLU A 249 10.24 2.25 -16.20
CA GLU A 249 10.97 2.93 -17.29
C GLU A 249 10.03 3.40 -18.39
N GLU A 250 9.02 2.61 -18.73
CA GLU A 250 8.03 2.98 -19.75
C GLU A 250 7.10 4.11 -19.29
N ILE A 251 6.65 4.08 -18.04
CA ILE A 251 5.79 5.13 -17.47
C ILE A 251 6.54 6.48 -17.35
N LYS A 252 7.86 6.46 -17.23
CA LYS A 252 8.70 7.65 -17.11
C LYS A 252 8.77 8.46 -18.41
N LYS A 253 8.55 7.82 -19.58
CA LYS A 253 8.51 8.44 -20.90
C LYS A 253 7.21 9.22 -21.12
#